data_f990031bf85058b5933c0850b6d2b902
#
_entry.id   f990031bf85058b5933c0850b6d2b902
#
_cell.length_a   1.000
_cell.length_b   1.000
_cell.length_c   1.000
_cell.angle_alpha   90.00
_cell.angle_beta   90.00
_cell.angle_gamma   90.00
#
_symmetry.space_group_name_H-M   'P 1'
#
loop_
_entity.id
_entity.type
_entity.pdbx_description
1 polymer ?
#
loop_
_entity_poly.entity_id
_entity_poly.type
_entity_poly.pdbx_seq_one_letter_code
_entity_poly.pdbx_strand_id
1 'polypeptide(L)'
;MKRNHLLTTGALCLALAAASCCRQAPAPQAKASAEPVSLKDHGAEPTVLNIESHTLANENFRTALWTGHNLQVTLMSIPAGGDVGLEQHHDIDQFLRVEEGTARVMMGDSEDNLDFVREVSDDYAILVPAGKWHNIVNTGDKPLKIYSIYAPAEHPHGTVHKTRQEAMEAEHHH
;
A
#
# COMPACT_ATOMS: atom_id res chain seq x y z
N MET A 1 -35.76 -73.17 -57.06
CA MET A 1 -36.03 -71.71 -56.79
C MET A 1 -35.37 -71.31 -55.51
N LYS A 2 -34.23 -70.65 -55.58
CA LYS A 2 -33.45 -70.13 -54.37
C LYS A 2 -33.37 -68.61 -54.44
N ARG A 3 -33.99 -67.94 -53.51
CA ARG A 3 -33.97 -66.47 -53.41
C ARG A 3 -32.79 -66.10 -52.50
N ASN A 4 -31.86 -65.37 -53.05
CA ASN A 4 -30.75 -64.75 -52.30
C ASN A 4 -31.23 -63.43 -51.69
N HIS A 5 -31.05 -63.28 -50.36
CA HIS A 5 -31.22 -62.02 -49.68
C HIS A 5 -29.83 -61.36 -49.52
N LEU A 6 -29.72 -60.20 -50.11
CA LEU A 6 -28.54 -59.34 -50.01
C LEU A 6 -28.69 -58.49 -48.76
N LEU A 7 -27.77 -58.62 -47.78
CA LEU A 7 -27.70 -57.82 -46.62
C LEU A 7 -26.78 -56.65 -46.95
N THR A 8 -27.34 -55.45 -46.91
CA THR A 8 -26.60 -54.20 -47.01
C THR A 8 -26.25 -53.69 -45.57
N THR A 9 -24.98 -53.74 -45.22
CA THR A 9 -24.43 -53.12 -43.98
C THR A 9 -24.19 -51.64 -44.21
N GLY A 10 -25.02 -50.80 -43.59
CA GLY A 10 -24.79 -49.33 -43.52
C GLY A 10 -23.76 -48.99 -42.48
N ALA A 11 -22.64 -48.43 -42.90
CA ALA A 11 -21.65 -47.88 -42.02
C ALA A 11 -22.07 -46.47 -41.62
N LEU A 12 -22.35 -46.30 -40.33
CA LEU A 12 -22.62 -44.95 -39.67
C LEU A 12 -21.30 -44.30 -39.31
N CYS A 13 -20.85 -43.32 -40.11
CA CYS A 13 -19.72 -42.50 -39.77
C CYS A 13 -20.13 -41.43 -38.72
N LEU A 14 -19.69 -41.63 -37.49
CA LEU A 14 -19.82 -40.63 -36.41
C LEU A 14 -18.70 -39.58 -36.59
N ALA A 15 -19.04 -38.37 -37.06
CA ALA A 15 -18.11 -37.24 -37.12
C ALA A 15 -18.03 -36.60 -35.72
N LEU A 16 -16.92 -36.83 -35.02
CA LEU A 16 -16.59 -36.05 -33.80
C LEU A 16 -16.13 -34.65 -34.22
N ALA A 17 -17.00 -33.67 -34.01
CA ALA A 17 -16.60 -32.25 -34.07
C ALA A 17 -15.79 -31.88 -32.79
N ALA A 18 -14.47 -31.85 -32.92
CA ALA A 18 -13.59 -31.28 -31.87
C ALA A 18 -13.75 -29.76 -31.85
N ALA A 19 -14.53 -29.25 -30.91
CA ALA A 19 -14.58 -27.81 -30.61
C ALA A 19 -13.24 -27.37 -30.02
N SER A 20 -12.35 -26.84 -30.85
CA SER A 20 -11.10 -26.22 -30.42
C SER A 20 -11.41 -24.91 -29.70
N CYS A 21 -11.42 -24.95 -28.36
CA CYS A 21 -11.55 -23.77 -27.54
C CYS A 21 -10.25 -22.99 -27.62
N CYS A 22 -10.12 -22.10 -28.61
CA CYS A 22 -9.02 -21.11 -28.63
C CYS A 22 -9.16 -20.20 -27.41
N ARG A 23 -8.44 -20.51 -26.34
CA ARG A 23 -8.19 -19.52 -25.27
C ARG A 23 -7.34 -18.42 -25.89
N GLN A 24 -7.97 -17.28 -26.18
CA GLN A 24 -7.24 -16.06 -26.46
C GLN A 24 -6.38 -15.72 -25.24
N ALA A 25 -5.06 -15.68 -25.44
CA ALA A 25 -4.17 -15.14 -24.44
C ALA A 25 -4.60 -13.69 -24.14
N PRO A 26 -4.60 -13.27 -22.85
CA PRO A 26 -4.89 -11.88 -22.51
C PRO A 26 -3.95 -10.97 -23.28
N ALA A 27 -4.51 -9.93 -23.90
CA ALA A 27 -3.71 -8.91 -24.59
C ALA A 27 -2.69 -8.31 -23.59
N PRO A 28 -1.45 -8.03 -24.02
CA PRO A 28 -0.48 -7.39 -23.14
C PRO A 28 -1.08 -6.08 -22.64
N GLN A 29 -1.25 -5.97 -21.33
CA GLN A 29 -1.63 -4.70 -20.70
C GLN A 29 -0.56 -3.69 -21.04
N ALA A 30 -0.94 -2.62 -21.75
CA ALA A 30 -0.06 -1.50 -21.97
C ALA A 30 0.44 -1.02 -20.59
N LYS A 31 1.76 -1.03 -20.35
CA LYS A 31 2.33 -0.38 -19.18
C LYS A 31 1.85 1.07 -19.21
N ALA A 32 1.07 1.45 -18.20
CA ALA A 32 0.71 2.84 -18.03
C ALA A 32 2.01 3.66 -18.08
N SER A 33 2.06 4.70 -18.90
CA SER A 33 3.18 5.64 -18.90
C SER A 33 3.33 6.15 -17.48
N ALA A 34 4.54 6.13 -16.93
CA ALA A 34 4.80 6.60 -15.58
C ALA A 34 4.30 8.05 -15.47
N GLU A 35 3.25 8.25 -14.69
CA GLU A 35 2.75 9.59 -14.36
C GLU A 35 3.87 10.36 -13.64
N PRO A 36 4.04 11.67 -13.92
CA PRO A 36 5.03 12.46 -13.21
C PRO A 36 4.70 12.51 -11.72
N VAL A 37 5.68 12.24 -10.87
CA VAL A 37 5.52 12.31 -9.42
C VAL A 37 5.31 13.76 -8.99
N SER A 38 4.25 14.02 -8.26
CA SER A 38 3.93 15.32 -7.68
C SER A 38 3.72 15.20 -6.17
N LEU A 39 4.68 15.72 -5.39
CA LEU A 39 4.68 15.65 -3.92
C LEU A 39 3.95 16.85 -3.30
N LYS A 40 2.74 17.13 -3.76
CA LYS A 40 1.84 18.12 -3.17
C LYS A 40 0.60 17.44 -2.61
N ASP A 41 -0.04 18.07 -1.64
CA ASP A 41 -1.36 17.63 -1.19
C ASP A 41 -2.40 17.92 -2.27
N HIS A 42 -3.02 16.87 -2.78
CA HIS A 42 -4.07 16.96 -3.81
C HIS A 42 -5.44 17.32 -3.22
N GLY A 43 -5.51 17.55 -1.90
CA GLY A 43 -6.75 17.90 -1.22
C GLY A 43 -7.79 16.80 -1.31
N ALA A 44 -9.08 17.19 -1.31
CA ALA A 44 -10.19 16.25 -1.42
C ALA A 44 -10.60 15.94 -2.87
N GLU A 45 -9.75 16.27 -3.85
CA GLU A 45 -10.05 16.02 -5.27
C GLU A 45 -9.92 14.54 -5.61
N PRO A 46 -10.74 14.03 -6.54
CA PRO A 46 -10.56 12.66 -7.06
C PRO A 46 -9.16 12.51 -7.65
N THR A 47 -8.38 11.54 -7.11
CA THR A 47 -6.97 11.39 -7.47
C THR A 47 -6.65 9.91 -7.69
N VAL A 48 -5.90 9.63 -8.75
CA VAL A 48 -5.31 8.32 -9.04
C VAL A 48 -3.81 8.54 -9.25
N LEU A 49 -2.99 7.83 -8.51
CA LEU A 49 -1.53 7.96 -8.59
C LEU A 49 -0.85 6.63 -8.27
N ASN A 50 0.41 6.47 -8.65
CA ASN A 50 1.23 5.35 -8.21
C ASN A 50 1.79 5.69 -6.82
N ILE A 51 1.22 5.10 -5.77
CA ILE A 51 1.59 5.40 -4.38
C ILE A 51 3.04 5.00 -4.06
N GLU A 52 3.50 3.87 -4.57
CA GLU A 52 4.89 3.43 -4.41
C GLU A 52 5.86 4.47 -4.98
N SER A 53 5.65 4.89 -6.24
CA SER A 53 6.52 5.87 -6.88
C SER A 53 6.57 7.21 -6.12
N HIS A 54 5.44 7.66 -5.56
CA HIS A 54 5.38 8.87 -4.75
C HIS A 54 6.09 8.68 -3.40
N THR A 55 5.91 7.53 -2.76
CA THR A 55 6.55 7.19 -1.49
C THR A 55 8.07 7.13 -1.62
N LEU A 56 8.56 6.43 -2.66
CA LEU A 56 10.00 6.31 -2.93
C LEU A 56 10.64 7.65 -3.29
N ALA A 57 9.94 8.52 -4.00
CA ALA A 57 10.43 9.84 -4.39
C ALA A 57 10.40 10.87 -3.24
N ASN A 58 9.67 10.62 -2.14
CA ASN A 58 9.60 11.55 -1.02
C ASN A 58 10.89 11.51 -0.20
N GLU A 59 11.52 12.67 -0.03
CA GLU A 59 12.73 12.84 0.80
C GLU A 59 12.46 13.57 2.12
N ASN A 60 11.24 14.11 2.31
CA ASN A 60 10.87 14.78 3.54
C ASN A 60 10.53 13.76 4.62
N PHE A 61 10.73 14.15 5.87
CA PHE A 61 10.29 13.35 7.02
C PHE A 61 8.78 13.06 6.94
N ARG A 62 7.95 14.08 6.63
CA ARG A 62 6.49 13.93 6.41
C ARG A 62 6.03 14.85 5.28
N THR A 63 5.21 14.32 4.39
CA THR A 63 4.53 15.09 3.32
C THR A 63 3.08 14.62 3.22
N ALA A 64 2.11 15.52 3.44
CA ALA A 64 0.71 15.25 3.12
C ALA A 64 0.55 15.14 1.60
N LEU A 65 0.02 14.03 1.13
CA LEU A 65 -0.19 13.74 -0.29
C LEU A 65 -1.65 13.94 -0.70
N TRP A 66 -2.58 13.59 0.17
CA TRP A 66 -4.02 13.74 -0.04
C TRP A 66 -4.74 13.88 1.29
N THR A 67 -5.52 14.95 1.46
CA THR A 67 -6.27 15.23 2.68
C THR A 67 -7.75 15.38 2.36
N GLY A 68 -8.55 14.41 2.76
CA GLY A 68 -10.00 14.42 2.64
C GLY A 68 -10.70 14.69 3.98
N HIS A 69 -12.00 14.49 4.00
CA HIS A 69 -12.82 14.72 5.21
C HIS A 69 -12.59 13.63 6.28
N ASN A 70 -12.48 12.37 5.86
CA ASN A 70 -12.41 11.21 6.77
C ASN A 70 -11.13 10.39 6.61
N LEU A 71 -10.20 10.85 5.78
CA LEU A 71 -8.99 10.10 5.47
C LEU A 71 -7.89 11.04 5.02
N GLN A 72 -6.67 10.76 5.43
CA GLN A 72 -5.48 11.46 4.96
C GLN A 72 -4.40 10.46 4.58
N VAL A 73 -3.70 10.73 3.48
CA VAL A 73 -2.52 9.97 3.04
C VAL A 73 -1.29 10.85 3.21
N THR A 74 -0.30 10.34 3.92
CA THR A 74 1.01 10.99 4.08
C THR A 74 2.13 10.07 3.65
N LEU A 75 3.24 10.66 3.24
CA LEU A 75 4.48 9.99 2.88
C LEU A 75 5.55 10.34 3.90
N MET A 76 6.40 9.38 4.25
CA MET A 76 7.51 9.61 5.17
C MET A 76 8.81 9.02 4.64
N SER A 77 9.92 9.72 4.92
CA SER A 77 11.28 9.26 4.71
C SER A 77 12.03 9.39 6.03
N ILE A 78 12.31 8.25 6.66
CA ILE A 78 12.93 8.19 7.98
C ILE A 78 14.39 7.78 7.81
N PRO A 79 15.37 8.59 8.20
CA PRO A 79 16.78 8.28 8.01
C PRO A 79 17.19 7.01 8.78
N ALA A 80 18.30 6.40 8.41
CA ALA A 80 18.87 5.25 9.11
C ALA A 80 19.04 5.54 10.61
N GLY A 81 18.56 4.64 11.47
CA GLY A 81 18.56 4.80 12.92
C GLY A 81 17.57 5.85 13.48
N GLY A 82 16.80 6.51 12.60
CA GLY A 82 15.71 7.39 12.99
C GLY A 82 14.42 6.64 13.31
N ASP A 83 13.41 7.37 13.76
CA ASP A 83 12.09 6.82 14.09
C ASP A 83 10.96 7.80 13.73
N VAL A 84 9.72 7.30 13.74
CA VAL A 84 8.51 8.12 13.62
C VAL A 84 8.33 9.03 14.84
N GLY A 85 8.69 8.56 15.99
CA GLY A 85 8.40 9.12 17.30
C GLY A 85 7.45 8.24 18.09
N LEU A 86 7.57 8.23 19.41
CA LEU A 86 6.60 7.56 20.27
C LEU A 86 5.35 8.41 20.34
N GLU A 87 4.26 7.90 19.79
CA GLU A 87 3.00 8.64 19.66
C GLU A 87 1.78 7.77 19.98
N GLN A 88 0.64 8.41 20.23
CA GLN A 88 -0.66 7.79 20.43
C GLN A 88 -1.74 8.66 19.79
N HIS A 89 -2.58 8.08 18.96
CA HIS A 89 -3.78 8.73 18.44
C HIS A 89 -5.02 8.18 19.15
N HIS A 90 -5.76 9.02 19.87
CA HIS A 90 -6.85 8.57 20.74
C HIS A 90 -8.06 8.02 19.98
N ASP A 91 -8.39 8.60 18.83
CA ASP A 91 -9.60 8.37 18.03
C ASP A 91 -9.33 8.16 16.53
N ILE A 92 -8.08 7.87 16.19
CA ILE A 92 -7.62 7.65 14.80
C ILE A 92 -7.07 6.25 14.67
N ASP A 93 -7.63 5.45 13.76
CA ASP A 93 -6.96 4.26 13.26
C ASP A 93 -5.94 4.67 12.20
N GLN A 94 -4.76 4.05 12.26
CA GLN A 94 -3.69 4.34 11.33
C GLN A 94 -3.25 3.06 10.60
N PHE A 95 -3.15 3.15 9.28
CA PHE A 95 -2.53 2.15 8.43
C PHE A 95 -1.22 2.70 7.89
N LEU A 96 -0.14 1.91 7.99
CA LEU A 96 1.12 2.25 7.33
C LEU A 96 1.57 1.08 6.44
N ARG A 97 2.28 1.38 5.37
CA ARG A 97 2.94 0.38 4.55
C ARG A 97 4.39 0.76 4.27
N VAL A 98 5.26 -0.23 4.39
CA VAL A 98 6.67 -0.09 4.04
C VAL A 98 6.82 -0.30 2.54
N GLU A 99 7.44 0.67 1.84
CA GLU A 99 7.76 0.60 0.41
C GLU A 99 9.26 0.41 0.15
N GLU A 100 10.12 0.73 1.13
CA GLU A 100 11.55 0.44 1.10
C GLU A 100 12.12 0.48 2.52
N GLY A 101 13.04 -0.43 2.79
CA GLY A 101 13.81 -0.48 4.04
C GLY A 101 13.33 -1.53 5.02
N THR A 102 13.87 -1.48 6.24
CA THR A 102 13.53 -2.38 7.35
C THR A 102 13.27 -1.59 8.61
N ALA A 103 12.32 -2.03 9.41
CA ALA A 103 11.96 -1.34 10.63
C ALA A 103 11.57 -2.29 11.75
N ARG A 104 11.71 -1.79 12.98
CA ARG A 104 11.09 -2.37 14.17
C ARG A 104 9.87 -1.59 14.53
N VAL A 105 8.73 -2.28 14.56
CA VAL A 105 7.44 -1.76 15.01
C VAL A 105 7.23 -2.16 16.46
N MET A 106 6.86 -1.20 17.29
CA MET A 106 6.56 -1.41 18.70
C MET A 106 5.21 -0.79 19.01
N MET A 107 4.30 -1.52 19.69
CA MET A 107 2.99 -1.04 20.12
C MET A 107 2.66 -1.54 21.51
N GLY A 108 1.82 -0.80 22.24
CA GLY A 108 1.36 -1.20 23.56
C GLY A 108 0.21 -0.37 24.10
N ASP A 109 -0.25 -0.72 25.29
CA ASP A 109 -1.36 -0.03 25.98
C ASP A 109 -0.88 1.18 26.78
N SER A 110 0.42 1.29 27.03
CA SER A 110 1.01 2.43 27.73
C SER A 110 2.35 2.82 27.11
N GLU A 111 2.72 4.06 27.31
CA GLU A 111 3.99 4.63 26.86
C GLU A 111 5.22 3.81 27.32
N ASP A 112 5.18 3.33 28.56
CA ASP A 112 6.27 2.57 29.18
C ASP A 112 6.26 1.07 28.84
N ASN A 113 5.24 0.57 28.15
CA ASN A 113 5.08 -0.85 27.87
C ASN A 113 4.59 -1.11 26.43
N LEU A 114 5.54 -1.21 25.51
CA LEU A 114 5.29 -1.55 24.10
C LEU A 114 5.62 -3.02 23.87
N ASP A 115 4.77 -3.92 24.33
CA ASP A 115 5.00 -5.36 24.35
C ASP A 115 4.76 -6.08 23.01
N PHE A 116 4.04 -5.43 22.09
CA PHE A 116 3.91 -5.92 20.72
C PHE A 116 5.10 -5.42 19.89
N VAL A 117 6.06 -6.31 19.61
CA VAL A 117 7.26 -5.96 18.83
C VAL A 117 7.36 -6.84 17.58
N ARG A 118 7.56 -6.23 16.40
CA ARG A 118 7.74 -6.93 15.12
C ARG A 118 8.80 -6.25 14.28
N GLU A 119 9.62 -7.06 13.60
CA GLU A 119 10.46 -6.61 12.50
C GLU A 119 9.66 -6.66 11.20
N VAL A 120 9.79 -5.63 10.38
CA VAL A 120 9.08 -5.47 9.11
C VAL A 120 10.04 -5.01 8.01
N SER A 121 9.65 -5.26 6.76
CA SER A 121 10.40 -4.84 5.57
C SER A 121 9.43 -4.40 4.48
N ASP A 122 9.95 -4.18 3.29
CA ASP A 122 9.15 -3.90 2.09
C ASP A 122 7.91 -4.81 1.98
N ASP A 123 6.79 -4.26 1.51
CA ASP A 123 5.47 -4.88 1.38
C ASP A 123 4.72 -5.17 2.70
N TYR A 124 5.28 -4.88 3.88
CA TYR A 124 4.57 -5.07 5.14
C TYR A 124 3.56 -3.96 5.41
N ALA A 125 2.35 -4.37 5.81
CA ALA A 125 1.32 -3.49 6.36
C ALA A 125 1.41 -3.46 7.88
N ILE A 126 1.29 -2.27 8.47
CA ILE A 126 1.26 -2.01 9.90
C ILE A 126 -0.09 -1.36 10.19
N LEU A 127 -0.87 -1.97 11.10
CA LEU A 127 -2.18 -1.45 11.49
C LEU A 127 -2.11 -1.06 12.97
N VAL A 128 -2.34 0.21 13.23
CA VAL A 128 -2.33 0.79 14.56
C VAL A 128 -3.75 1.16 14.96
N PRO A 129 -4.38 0.43 15.89
CA PRO A 129 -5.69 0.81 16.40
C PRO A 129 -5.65 2.11 17.21
N ALA A 130 -6.73 2.87 17.17
CA ALA A 130 -6.93 4.03 18.02
C ALA A 130 -6.61 3.72 19.50
N GLY A 131 -5.94 4.63 20.16
CA GLY A 131 -5.56 4.49 21.57
C GLY A 131 -4.31 3.63 21.84
N LYS A 132 -3.64 3.10 20.81
CA LYS A 132 -2.38 2.37 21.00
C LYS A 132 -1.17 3.30 20.95
N TRP A 133 -0.34 3.24 21.98
CA TRP A 133 1.02 3.77 21.92
C TRP A 133 1.84 3.00 20.90
N HIS A 134 2.58 3.70 20.06
CA HIS A 134 3.38 3.05 19.02
C HIS A 134 4.60 3.86 18.62
N ASN A 135 5.60 3.16 18.11
CA ASN A 135 6.76 3.74 17.42
C ASN A 135 7.24 2.80 16.31
N ILE A 136 7.81 3.37 15.27
CA ILE A 136 8.42 2.66 14.16
C ILE A 136 9.84 3.18 14.01
N VAL A 137 10.82 2.33 14.25
CA VAL A 137 12.24 2.64 14.23
C VAL A 137 12.86 2.06 12.97
N ASN A 138 13.54 2.88 12.18
CA ASN A 138 14.32 2.40 11.05
C ASN A 138 15.55 1.62 11.54
N THR A 139 15.57 0.32 11.32
CA THR A 139 16.67 -0.60 11.70
C THR A 139 17.65 -0.88 10.56
N GLY A 140 17.39 -0.34 9.37
CA GLY A 140 18.25 -0.47 8.20
C GLY A 140 19.36 0.59 8.12
N ASP A 141 20.16 0.48 7.08
CA ASP A 141 21.28 1.39 6.76
C ASP A 141 20.92 2.48 5.73
N LYS A 142 19.67 2.46 5.24
CA LYS A 142 19.11 3.40 4.26
C LYS A 142 17.85 4.06 4.82
N PRO A 143 17.35 5.14 4.20
CA PRO A 143 16.06 5.70 4.57
C PRO A 143 14.95 4.66 4.48
N LEU A 144 14.10 4.61 5.50
CA LEU A 144 12.86 3.85 5.49
C LEU A 144 11.79 4.69 4.78
N LYS A 145 11.21 4.14 3.72
CA LYS A 145 10.16 4.78 2.94
C LYS A 145 8.82 4.13 3.26
N ILE A 146 7.92 4.93 3.81
CA ILE A 146 6.58 4.47 4.20
C ILE A 146 5.53 5.47 3.74
N TYR A 147 4.33 4.98 3.45
CA TYR A 147 3.16 5.85 3.46
C TYR A 147 2.24 5.49 4.61
N SER A 148 1.52 6.49 5.10
CA SER A 148 0.56 6.34 6.18
C SER A 148 -0.82 6.83 5.75
N ILE A 149 -1.85 6.15 6.23
CA ILE A 149 -3.25 6.53 6.08
C ILE A 149 -3.83 6.73 7.47
N TYR A 150 -4.30 7.93 7.76
CA TYR A 150 -5.02 8.28 8.98
C TYR A 150 -6.51 8.35 8.71
N ALA A 151 -7.31 7.82 9.61
CA ALA A 151 -8.76 7.88 9.54
C ALA A 151 -9.37 8.24 10.91
N PRO A 152 -9.80 9.50 11.10
CA PRO A 152 -9.79 10.65 10.20
C PRO A 152 -8.40 11.26 9.93
N ALA A 153 -8.34 12.42 9.26
CA ALA A 153 -7.11 13.16 9.00
C ALA A 153 -6.47 13.66 10.30
N GLU A 154 -5.15 13.46 10.44
CA GLU A 154 -4.36 13.86 11.62
C GLU A 154 -3.69 15.22 11.44
N HIS A 155 -3.20 15.53 10.25
CA HIS A 155 -2.41 16.72 10.01
C HIS A 155 -3.16 17.74 9.17
N PRO A 156 -2.84 19.04 9.28
CA PRO A 156 -3.38 20.05 8.39
C PRO A 156 -3.11 19.74 6.90
N HIS A 157 -4.04 20.17 6.02
CA HIS A 157 -3.86 20.10 4.58
C HIS A 157 -2.54 20.78 4.16
N GLY A 158 -1.78 20.11 3.30
CA GLY A 158 -0.53 20.63 2.76
C GLY A 158 0.67 20.55 3.72
N THR A 159 0.56 19.81 4.83
CA THR A 159 1.68 19.61 5.78
C THR A 159 2.91 19.05 5.08
N VAL A 160 4.05 19.72 5.25
CA VAL A 160 5.38 19.28 4.85
C VAL A 160 6.36 19.55 5.98
N HIS A 161 6.96 18.51 6.52
CA HIS A 161 8.06 18.59 7.48
C HIS A 161 9.30 17.95 6.84
N LYS A 162 10.35 18.72 6.67
CA LYS A 162 11.59 18.19 6.06
C LYS A 162 12.34 17.29 7.01
N THR A 163 12.25 17.57 8.31
CA THR A 163 12.95 16.85 9.37
C THR A 163 11.99 16.42 10.47
N ARG A 164 12.41 15.42 11.26
CA ARG A 164 11.69 15.02 12.48
C ARG A 164 11.55 16.16 13.45
N GLN A 165 12.57 16.99 13.58
CA GLN A 165 12.53 18.16 14.47
C GLN A 165 11.43 19.15 14.09
N GLU A 166 11.29 19.47 12.79
CA GLU A 166 10.19 20.33 12.31
C GLU A 166 8.82 19.74 12.64
N ALA A 167 8.65 18.41 12.53
CA ALA A 167 7.42 17.75 12.89
C ALA A 167 7.10 17.89 14.36
N MET A 168 8.05 17.62 15.26
CA MET A 168 7.89 17.75 16.70
C MET A 168 7.59 19.21 17.14
N GLU A 169 8.25 20.19 16.54
CA GLU A 169 8.00 21.60 16.83
C GLU A 169 6.57 22.02 16.42
N ALA A 170 6.06 21.48 15.30
CA ALA A 170 4.69 21.75 14.87
C ALA A 170 3.63 21.13 15.81
N GLU A 171 3.87 19.94 16.35
CA GLU A 171 2.98 19.23 17.28
C GLU A 171 2.87 19.95 18.65
N HIS A 172 3.94 20.62 19.10
CA HIS A 172 3.93 21.40 20.34
C HIS A 172 3.20 22.74 20.26
N HIS A 173 2.80 23.17 19.06
CA HIS A 173 2.11 24.44 18.83
C HIS A 173 0.59 24.29 18.63
N HIS A 174 0.05 23.07 18.73
CA HIS A 174 -1.37 22.73 18.70
C HIS A 174 -1.82 22.20 20.04
#